data_6c2c1dd6df472976afb99c4c320ca87c
#
_entry.id   6c2c1dd6df472976afb99c4c320ca87c
#
_cell.length_a   1.000
_cell.length_b   1.000
_cell.length_c   1.000
_cell.angle_alpha   90.00
_cell.angle_beta   90.00
_cell.angle_gamma   90.00
#
_symmetry.space_group_name_H-M   'P 1'
#
loop_
_entity.id
_entity.type
_entity.pdbx_description
1 polymer ?
#
loop_
_entity_poly.entity_id
_entity_poly.type
_entity_poly.pdbx_seq_one_letter_code
_entity_poly.pdbx_strand_id
1 'polypeptide(L)'
;MPFCRDVVFHSDLPPPETILVRMMFLTTVVLLAAAATAHPWHPEASSWSAWPSSSGSNSSSNDTTQQVFFGRFISAPSPSELSIQTGAVLVTSSDGRGTIEAAVWDVQDVQSAISQLGVSNEVPVVYAADDGFFFPGFIDAHIHAPQYPNLGLFEGTLLDWLEKYTFPMESSLSTTESPMYANATTPPDPYARAVEVYTGVIKTTLSYGTTTASYYATIDVETTNLLAQLAYSMGQRAYVGRTCQDNQEYNPSYYKDESTEDAINKTWASIKYIQNLDPSGELVAPIVTPRFAPSCTNESLTELGKIANQTGLRLQMHMDENVKEVALVAEMYPQSKSYAGVYDDHGLLTNRSILGHAVHMTDEEMDLVAARDAKVAHCPASNSALGSGLAQVRKMMSKGIVVGLGTDTAGGYSPSILETVRQAFLVGRTLSYLDNDNRSLDVPTTMALYLGTMGGAKVVSMDGKLGGFGVGMLWDVQEIVLDKTGPVDIFGWETWSERVSKWVWDGSKQNVNRVWVGGRLVSQRS
;
A
#
# COMPACT_ATOMS: atom_id res chain seq x y z
N MET A 1 58.41 17.28 -6.93
CA MET A 1 58.72 18.50 -6.16
C MET A 1 57.46 18.99 -5.51
N PRO A 2 57.50 19.25 -4.21
CA PRO A 2 56.34 19.24 -3.32
C PRO A 2 55.83 20.65 -3.03
N PHE A 3 54.59 20.76 -2.57
CA PHE A 3 54.20 21.74 -1.55
C PHE A 3 52.95 21.26 -0.80
N CYS A 4 53.21 20.56 0.33
CA CYS A 4 52.31 20.57 1.48
C CYS A 4 52.36 21.95 2.13
N ARG A 5 51.22 22.46 2.56
CA ARG A 5 51.12 23.43 3.63
C ARG A 5 50.03 23.03 4.58
N ASP A 6 50.47 22.66 5.78
CA ASP A 6 49.67 22.45 6.99
C ASP A 6 48.94 23.74 7.35
N VAL A 7 47.63 23.64 7.61
CA VAL A 7 46.87 24.69 8.31
C VAL A 7 46.50 24.13 9.67
N VAL A 8 47.23 24.64 10.68
CA VAL A 8 46.93 24.40 12.09
C VAL A 8 45.80 25.34 12.50
N PHE A 9 44.67 24.80 12.97
CA PHE A 9 43.66 25.57 13.65
C PHE A 9 43.94 25.60 15.14
N HIS A 10 44.23 26.80 15.67
CA HIS A 10 44.25 27.08 17.09
C HIS A 10 42.79 27.18 17.61
N SER A 11 42.52 26.42 18.65
CA SER A 11 41.30 26.49 19.46
C SER A 11 41.51 27.53 20.56
N ASP A 12 40.78 28.65 20.50
CA ASP A 12 40.57 29.53 21.65
C ASP A 12 39.13 30.01 21.62
N LEU A 13 38.31 29.40 22.47
CA LEU A 13 36.98 29.89 22.83
C LEU A 13 36.95 30.11 24.38
N PRO A 14 36.56 31.30 24.82
CA PRO A 14 36.42 31.57 26.26
C PRO A 14 35.11 30.93 26.84
N PRO A 15 35.04 30.75 28.18
CA PRO A 15 33.90 30.13 28.85
C PRO A 15 32.65 31.03 28.89
N PRO A 16 31.45 30.48 28.97
CA PRO A 16 30.22 31.27 28.94
C PRO A 16 29.98 31.98 30.28
N GLU A 17 29.88 33.30 30.25
CA GLU A 17 29.38 34.11 31.34
C GLU A 17 27.84 34.05 31.43
N THR A 18 27.38 33.87 32.66
CA THR A 18 26.00 33.83 33.10
C THR A 18 25.37 35.22 33.05
N ILE A 19 24.44 35.45 32.12
CA ILE A 19 23.59 36.66 32.16
C ILE A 19 22.21 36.28 32.71
N LEU A 20 21.99 36.72 33.96
CA LEU A 20 20.70 36.68 34.65
C LEU A 20 19.89 37.92 34.23
N VAL A 21 18.87 37.74 33.37
CA VAL A 21 17.90 38.81 33.11
C VAL A 21 16.60 38.51 33.88
N ARG A 22 16.40 39.30 34.93
CA ARG A 22 15.10 39.40 35.61
C ARG A 22 14.15 40.18 34.72
N MET A 23 13.07 39.55 34.26
CA MET A 23 11.86 40.27 33.86
C MET A 23 10.69 39.87 34.76
N MET A 24 10.26 40.84 35.57
CA MET A 24 8.99 40.82 36.28
C MET A 24 7.85 40.94 35.24
N PHE A 25 6.93 40.02 35.23
CA PHE A 25 5.62 40.25 34.66
C PHE A 25 4.52 40.07 35.71
N LEU A 26 3.69 41.08 35.78
CA LEU A 26 2.52 41.16 36.65
C LEU A 26 1.54 40.03 36.32
N THR A 27 1.15 39.35 37.37
CA THR A 27 0.01 38.43 37.41
C THR A 27 -1.30 39.23 37.36
N THR A 28 -2.10 38.97 36.34
CA THR A 28 -3.56 39.21 36.40
C THR A 28 -4.24 37.86 36.15
N VAL A 29 -4.70 37.25 37.25
CA VAL A 29 -5.52 36.04 37.22
C VAL A 29 -6.94 36.44 36.87
N VAL A 30 -7.43 36.03 35.72
CA VAL A 30 -8.87 35.98 35.43
C VAL A 30 -9.26 34.49 35.40
N LEU A 31 -9.89 34.04 36.47
CA LEU A 31 -10.59 32.75 36.52
C LEU A 31 -11.85 32.84 35.63
N LEU A 32 -11.81 32.20 34.49
CA LEU A 32 -13.01 31.79 33.77
C LEU A 32 -13.17 30.29 33.95
N ALA A 33 -14.06 29.91 34.86
CA ALA A 33 -14.54 28.53 34.95
C ALA A 33 -15.41 28.23 33.73
N ALA A 34 -14.85 27.57 32.72
CA ALA A 34 -15.62 26.92 31.66
C ALA A 34 -15.97 25.52 32.15
N ALA A 35 -17.24 25.30 32.46
CA ALA A 35 -17.80 23.98 32.69
C ALA A 35 -17.71 23.19 31.38
N ALA A 36 -16.77 22.24 31.31
CA ALA A 36 -16.74 21.26 30.27
C ALA A 36 -17.88 20.26 30.50
N THR A 37 -19.02 20.49 29.84
CA THR A 37 -20.02 19.45 29.68
C THR A 37 -19.47 18.45 28.67
N ALA A 38 -19.02 17.31 29.19
CA ALA A 38 -18.71 16.13 28.37
C ALA A 38 -20.04 15.67 27.72
N HIS A 39 -20.22 15.97 26.44
CA HIS A 39 -21.22 15.29 25.64
C HIS A 39 -20.65 13.91 25.28
N PRO A 40 -21.36 12.81 25.58
CA PRO A 40 -21.01 11.51 25.02
C PRO A 40 -21.21 11.59 23.50
N TRP A 41 -20.14 11.42 22.76
CA TRP A 41 -20.16 11.33 21.32
C TRP A 41 -20.73 9.95 20.94
N HIS A 42 -22.05 9.88 20.71
CA HIS A 42 -22.65 8.78 19.99
C HIS A 42 -22.58 9.14 18.50
N PRO A 43 -21.88 8.40 17.65
CA PRO A 43 -22.02 8.59 16.23
C PRO A 43 -23.44 8.11 15.86
N GLU A 44 -24.36 9.07 15.68
CA GLU A 44 -25.61 8.77 15.03
C GLU A 44 -25.30 8.26 13.62
N ALA A 45 -25.77 7.06 13.32
CA ALA A 45 -25.68 6.40 12.01
C ALA A 45 -26.40 7.21 10.89
N SER A 46 -26.90 8.40 11.19
CA SER A 46 -27.73 9.22 10.32
C SER A 46 -27.02 10.28 9.49
N SER A 47 -25.71 10.52 9.66
CA SER A 47 -24.99 11.52 8.86
C SER A 47 -24.22 10.98 7.65
N TRP A 48 -24.33 9.69 7.35
CA TRP A 48 -23.69 9.05 6.20
C TRP A 48 -24.55 9.00 4.93
N SER A 49 -25.68 9.75 4.90
CA SER A 49 -26.66 9.74 3.81
C SER A 49 -26.36 10.69 2.65
N ALA A 50 -25.12 11.10 2.43
CA ALA A 50 -24.81 12.02 1.33
C ALA A 50 -24.22 11.34 0.08
N TRP A 51 -24.20 10.02 0.02
CA TRP A 51 -24.02 9.30 -1.24
C TRP A 51 -25.40 8.90 -1.74
N PRO A 52 -25.74 9.11 -3.04
CA PRO A 52 -26.99 8.58 -3.55
C PRO A 52 -26.96 7.07 -3.40
N SER A 53 -27.51 6.57 -2.29
CA SER A 53 -27.96 5.21 -2.20
C SER A 53 -28.99 5.07 -3.30
N SER A 54 -28.71 4.27 -4.32
CA SER A 54 -29.78 3.73 -5.14
C SER A 54 -30.75 3.08 -4.17
N SER A 55 -31.88 3.76 -3.93
CA SER A 55 -33.00 3.21 -3.16
C SER A 55 -33.30 1.84 -3.74
N GLY A 56 -33.06 0.80 -2.94
CA GLY A 56 -33.39 -0.57 -3.30
C GLY A 56 -34.88 -0.69 -3.56
N SER A 57 -35.27 -0.59 -4.82
CA SER A 57 -36.40 -1.30 -5.35
C SER A 57 -35.88 -2.68 -5.73
N ASN A 58 -36.42 -3.73 -5.11
CA ASN A 58 -36.30 -5.10 -5.61
C ASN A 58 -36.86 -5.15 -7.03
N SER A 59 -36.03 -4.83 -8.00
CA SER A 59 -36.25 -5.18 -9.40
C SER A 59 -35.04 -6.02 -9.81
N SER A 60 -35.27 -7.27 -10.09
CA SER A 60 -34.38 -8.17 -10.82
C SER A 60 -34.30 -7.69 -12.29
N SER A 61 -33.63 -6.56 -12.52
CA SER A 61 -33.17 -6.12 -13.82
C SER A 61 -31.66 -5.97 -13.71
N ASN A 62 -30.95 -6.69 -14.58
CA ASN A 62 -29.54 -6.46 -14.87
C ASN A 62 -29.40 -5.08 -15.54
N ASP A 63 -29.53 -4.00 -14.77
CA ASP A 63 -29.32 -2.66 -15.30
C ASP A 63 -27.82 -2.46 -15.53
N THR A 64 -27.40 -2.76 -16.74
CA THR A 64 -26.08 -2.45 -17.24
C THR A 64 -26.00 -0.94 -17.48
N THR A 65 -25.11 -0.26 -16.79
CA THR A 65 -24.85 1.18 -16.99
C THR A 65 -23.60 1.38 -17.82
N GLN A 66 -23.69 2.24 -18.82
CA GLN A 66 -22.54 2.63 -19.65
C GLN A 66 -22.12 4.06 -19.36
N GLN A 67 -20.82 4.31 -19.41
CA GLN A 67 -20.23 5.63 -19.24
C GLN A 67 -19.01 5.77 -20.15
N VAL A 68 -18.88 6.91 -20.81
CA VAL A 68 -17.71 7.27 -21.62
C VAL A 68 -16.80 8.18 -20.83
N PHE A 69 -15.52 7.83 -20.75
CA PHE A 69 -14.46 8.71 -20.22
C PHE A 69 -13.70 9.28 -21.41
N PHE A 70 -13.63 10.61 -21.50
CA PHE A 70 -13.00 11.31 -22.61
C PHE A 70 -11.90 12.26 -22.12
N GLY A 71 -10.73 12.22 -22.76
CA GLY A 71 -9.62 13.11 -22.43
C GLY A 71 -8.26 12.50 -22.71
N ARG A 72 -7.29 12.81 -21.86
CA ARG A 72 -5.95 12.22 -21.94
C ARG A 72 -5.82 11.04 -21.00
N PHE A 73 -5.20 10.00 -21.51
CA PHE A 73 -4.91 8.75 -20.82
C PHE A 73 -3.40 8.54 -20.81
N ILE A 74 -2.84 8.34 -19.62
CA ILE A 74 -1.40 8.11 -19.44
C ILE A 74 -1.21 6.83 -18.63
N SER A 75 -0.33 5.94 -19.11
CA SER A 75 -0.01 4.69 -18.41
C SER A 75 1.42 4.27 -18.67
N ALA A 76 1.93 3.35 -17.87
CA ALA A 76 3.21 2.68 -18.08
C ALA A 76 2.95 1.18 -18.39
N PRO A 77 2.67 0.81 -19.66
CA PRO A 77 2.32 -0.56 -20.02
C PRO A 77 3.49 -1.54 -19.93
N SER A 78 4.72 -1.02 -19.96
CA SER A 78 5.95 -1.80 -19.77
C SER A 78 6.99 -1.00 -18.97
N PRO A 79 8.05 -1.64 -18.47
CA PRO A 79 9.12 -0.94 -17.73
C PRO A 79 9.83 0.17 -18.50
N SER A 80 9.73 0.16 -19.82
CA SER A 80 10.43 1.11 -20.72
C SER A 80 9.52 2.05 -21.48
N GLU A 81 8.19 1.91 -21.35
CA GLU A 81 7.22 2.66 -22.14
C GLU A 81 6.31 3.52 -21.25
N LEU A 82 6.22 4.80 -21.58
CA LEU A 82 5.20 5.72 -21.09
C LEU A 82 4.23 6.01 -22.25
N SER A 83 3.02 5.47 -22.19
CA SER A 83 1.96 5.70 -23.17
C SER A 83 1.20 6.97 -22.81
N ILE A 84 1.06 7.89 -23.77
CA ILE A 84 0.31 9.15 -23.65
C ILE A 84 -0.64 9.24 -24.83
N GLN A 85 -1.93 9.08 -24.60
CA GLN A 85 -2.96 9.03 -25.65
C GLN A 85 -4.10 10.00 -25.35
N THR A 86 -4.74 10.55 -26.37
CA THR A 86 -5.99 11.30 -26.26
C THR A 86 -7.09 10.50 -26.91
N GLY A 87 -8.25 10.39 -26.27
CA GLY A 87 -9.32 9.58 -26.82
C GLY A 87 -10.47 9.36 -25.85
N ALA A 88 -11.14 8.25 -26.02
CA ALA A 88 -12.26 7.87 -25.15
C ALA A 88 -12.23 6.36 -24.82
N VAL A 89 -12.71 6.08 -23.61
CA VAL A 89 -12.89 4.72 -23.11
C VAL A 89 -14.34 4.54 -22.72
N LEU A 90 -14.97 3.49 -23.23
CA LEU A 90 -16.31 3.05 -22.84
C LEU A 90 -16.17 2.05 -21.69
N VAL A 91 -16.79 2.39 -20.57
CA VAL A 91 -16.88 1.52 -19.40
C VAL A 91 -18.31 1.05 -19.24
N THR A 92 -18.48 -0.26 -19.18
CA THR A 92 -19.76 -0.90 -18.91
C THR A 92 -19.74 -1.49 -17.51
N SER A 93 -20.66 -1.07 -16.68
CA SER A 93 -20.80 -1.56 -15.30
C SER A 93 -22.05 -2.44 -15.19
N SER A 94 -21.85 -3.66 -14.70
CA SER A 94 -22.90 -4.55 -14.23
C SER A 94 -22.57 -4.98 -12.80
N ASP A 95 -23.53 -4.90 -11.90
CA ASP A 95 -23.36 -5.30 -10.49
C ASP A 95 -22.17 -4.60 -9.77
N GLY A 96 -21.88 -3.34 -10.15
CA GLY A 96 -20.77 -2.56 -9.57
C GLY A 96 -19.38 -2.92 -10.14
N ARG A 97 -19.33 -3.64 -11.26
CA ARG A 97 -18.10 -4.05 -11.95
C ARG A 97 -17.97 -3.28 -13.25
N GLY A 98 -17.21 -2.20 -13.22
CA GLY A 98 -16.91 -1.42 -14.43
C GLY A 98 -15.76 -2.05 -15.20
N THR A 99 -16.07 -2.57 -16.39
CA THR A 99 -15.09 -3.14 -17.31
C THR A 99 -14.95 -2.24 -18.55
N ILE A 100 -13.73 -2.07 -19.03
CA ILE A 100 -13.46 -1.38 -20.29
C ILE A 100 -13.97 -2.26 -21.43
N GLU A 101 -15.05 -1.81 -22.06
CA GLU A 101 -15.68 -2.52 -23.20
C GLU A 101 -15.02 -2.16 -24.54
N ALA A 102 -14.69 -0.89 -24.70
CA ALA A 102 -14.05 -0.38 -25.91
C ALA A 102 -13.18 0.85 -25.60
N ALA A 103 -12.20 1.10 -26.46
CA ALA A 103 -11.38 2.31 -26.40
C ALA A 103 -11.07 2.79 -27.81
N VAL A 104 -11.05 4.10 -28.00
CA VAL A 104 -10.65 4.76 -29.25
C VAL A 104 -9.61 5.83 -28.93
N TRP A 105 -8.55 5.85 -29.73
CA TRP A 105 -7.39 6.70 -29.52
C TRP A 105 -7.20 7.69 -30.67
N ASP A 106 -6.41 8.73 -30.45
CA ASP A 106 -6.11 9.81 -31.40
C ASP A 106 -7.35 10.58 -31.87
N VAL A 107 -8.36 10.67 -30.98
CA VAL A 107 -9.61 11.41 -31.24
C VAL A 107 -9.63 12.69 -30.41
N GLN A 108 -9.82 13.83 -31.08
CA GLN A 108 -9.73 15.15 -30.45
C GLN A 108 -11.08 15.73 -30.01
N ASP A 109 -12.19 15.17 -30.49
CA ASP A 109 -13.53 15.62 -30.11
C ASP A 109 -14.43 14.45 -29.71
N VAL A 110 -15.29 14.71 -28.74
CA VAL A 110 -16.13 13.70 -28.09
C VAL A 110 -17.18 13.10 -29.05
N GLN A 111 -17.68 13.86 -30.02
CA GLN A 111 -18.70 13.36 -30.95
C GLN A 111 -18.12 12.30 -31.88
N SER A 112 -16.92 12.55 -32.40
CA SER A 112 -16.16 11.57 -33.17
C SER A 112 -15.86 10.32 -32.33
N ALA A 113 -15.52 10.50 -31.04
CA ALA A 113 -15.27 9.39 -30.13
C ALA A 113 -16.53 8.54 -29.90
N ILE A 114 -17.66 9.15 -29.58
CA ILE A 114 -18.96 8.47 -29.38
C ILE A 114 -19.37 7.71 -30.66
N SER A 115 -19.20 8.33 -31.83
CA SER A 115 -19.49 7.68 -33.12
C SER A 115 -18.61 6.46 -33.36
N GLN A 116 -17.30 6.54 -33.06
CA GLN A 116 -16.37 5.42 -33.23
C GLN A 116 -16.61 4.31 -32.19
N LEU A 117 -16.99 4.65 -30.96
CA LEU A 117 -17.40 3.70 -29.94
C LEU A 117 -18.74 3.00 -30.27
N GLY A 118 -19.53 3.56 -31.18
CA GLY A 118 -20.82 2.99 -31.58
C GLY A 118 -21.89 3.08 -30.49
N VAL A 119 -21.80 4.07 -29.58
CA VAL A 119 -22.73 4.25 -28.47
C VAL A 119 -23.68 5.42 -28.73
N SER A 120 -24.80 5.45 -27.99
CA SER A 120 -25.77 6.55 -28.06
C SER A 120 -25.15 7.85 -27.54
N ASN A 121 -25.56 9.00 -28.12
CA ASN A 121 -25.22 10.32 -27.60
C ASN A 121 -25.81 10.62 -26.19
N GLU A 122 -26.69 9.77 -25.70
CA GLU A 122 -27.27 9.87 -24.35
C GLU A 122 -26.40 9.22 -23.28
N VAL A 123 -25.36 8.46 -23.66
CA VAL A 123 -24.42 7.85 -22.70
C VAL A 123 -23.68 8.97 -21.96
N PRO A 124 -23.67 8.96 -20.62
CA PRO A 124 -22.97 9.96 -19.83
C PRO A 124 -21.48 10.02 -20.16
N VAL A 125 -20.95 11.24 -20.31
CA VAL A 125 -19.54 11.48 -20.60
C VAL A 125 -18.86 12.13 -19.39
N VAL A 126 -17.77 11.53 -18.93
CA VAL A 126 -16.86 12.09 -17.93
C VAL A 126 -15.62 12.63 -18.64
N TYR A 127 -15.45 13.94 -18.55
CA TYR A 127 -14.28 14.61 -19.13
C TYR A 127 -13.14 14.65 -18.12
N ALA A 128 -11.91 14.40 -18.60
CA ALA A 128 -10.73 14.81 -17.85
C ALA A 128 -10.68 16.34 -17.78
N ALA A 129 -10.15 16.89 -16.69
CA ALA A 129 -9.90 18.33 -16.59
C ALA A 129 -8.90 18.79 -17.68
N ASP A 130 -8.92 20.09 -18.05
CA ASP A 130 -8.09 20.64 -19.12
C ASP A 130 -6.59 20.38 -18.93
N ASP A 131 -6.08 20.57 -17.71
CA ASP A 131 -4.70 20.25 -17.31
C ASP A 131 -4.64 18.89 -16.59
N GLY A 132 -5.56 17.97 -16.89
CA GLY A 132 -5.68 16.67 -16.26
C GLY A 132 -5.46 15.51 -17.22
N PHE A 133 -5.36 14.33 -16.60
CA PHE A 133 -5.29 13.05 -17.30
C PHE A 133 -5.81 11.92 -16.42
N PHE A 134 -6.31 10.86 -17.05
CA PHE A 134 -6.59 9.59 -16.39
C PHE A 134 -5.30 8.77 -16.30
N PHE A 135 -5.05 8.22 -15.13
CA PHE A 135 -3.93 7.33 -14.85
C PHE A 135 -4.46 6.07 -14.16
N PRO A 136 -3.92 4.87 -14.42
CA PRO A 136 -4.35 3.67 -13.69
C PRO A 136 -4.23 3.87 -12.19
N GLY A 137 -5.17 3.34 -11.44
CA GLY A 137 -5.08 3.32 -9.99
C GLY A 137 -3.81 2.63 -9.52
N PHE A 138 -3.17 3.18 -8.50
CA PHE A 138 -2.01 2.56 -7.89
C PHE A 138 -2.39 1.28 -7.15
N ILE A 139 -1.45 0.34 -7.12
CA ILE A 139 -1.58 -0.95 -6.44
C ILE A 139 -0.52 -1.02 -5.35
N ASP A 140 -0.97 -1.09 -4.11
CA ASP A 140 -0.13 -1.29 -2.93
C ASP A 140 -0.05 -2.79 -2.62
N ALA A 141 1.05 -3.41 -3.01
CA ALA A 141 1.22 -4.85 -2.89
C ALA A 141 1.65 -5.31 -1.48
N HIS A 142 1.89 -4.37 -0.55
CA HIS A 142 2.31 -4.65 0.82
C HIS A 142 2.04 -3.46 1.75
N ILE A 143 1.07 -3.58 2.65
CA ILE A 143 0.68 -2.53 3.59
C ILE A 143 0.08 -3.12 4.87
N HIS A 144 0.41 -2.52 6.02
CA HIS A 144 -0.09 -2.89 7.35
C HIS A 144 -1.13 -1.89 7.87
N ALA A 145 -2.43 -2.18 7.65
CA ALA A 145 -3.49 -1.28 8.08
C ALA A 145 -3.46 -0.93 9.59
N PRO A 146 -3.23 -1.90 10.51
CA PRO A 146 -3.23 -1.62 11.94
C PRO A 146 -2.08 -0.73 12.41
N GLN A 147 -0.99 -0.65 11.65
CA GLN A 147 0.19 0.15 12.01
C GLN A 147 0.09 1.62 11.61
N TYR A 148 -0.95 2.02 10.86
CA TYR A 148 -1.10 3.37 10.32
C TYR A 148 -0.87 4.51 11.34
N PRO A 149 -1.29 4.40 12.62
CA PRO A 149 -1.00 5.43 13.62
C PRO A 149 0.49 5.61 13.97
N ASN A 150 1.34 4.63 13.64
CA ASN A 150 2.78 4.69 13.88
C ASN A 150 3.55 5.41 12.78
N LEU A 151 2.87 5.96 11.79
CA LEU A 151 3.50 6.59 10.62
C LEU A 151 4.48 7.69 11.05
N GLY A 152 5.76 7.55 10.65
CA GLY A 152 6.82 8.49 11.01
C GLY A 152 7.52 8.22 12.35
N LEU A 153 7.17 7.14 13.04
CA LEU A 153 7.82 6.74 14.29
C LEU A 153 8.91 5.70 14.00
N PHE A 154 10.15 6.15 13.84
CA PHE A 154 11.30 5.29 13.55
C PHE A 154 12.34 5.37 14.66
N GLU A 155 12.58 4.29 15.37
CA GLU A 155 13.61 4.19 16.39
C GLU A 155 14.12 2.75 16.48
N GLY A 156 15.42 2.59 16.40
CA GLY A 156 16.07 1.29 16.38
C GLY A 156 16.11 0.63 15.00
N THR A 157 16.42 -0.65 15.00
CA THR A 157 16.38 -1.49 13.78
C THR A 157 15.00 -2.17 13.67
N LEU A 158 14.75 -2.94 12.60
CA LEU A 158 13.49 -3.64 12.40
C LEU A 158 12.97 -4.35 13.65
N LEU A 159 13.78 -5.20 14.29
CA LEU A 159 13.34 -6.00 15.43
C LEU A 159 13.03 -5.13 16.66
N ASP A 160 13.83 -4.07 16.90
CA ASP A 160 13.60 -3.10 17.97
C ASP A 160 12.29 -2.30 17.72
N TRP A 161 12.04 -1.95 16.45
CA TRP A 161 10.86 -1.20 16.02
C TRP A 161 9.57 -2.04 16.15
N LEU A 162 9.64 -3.35 15.81
CA LEU A 162 8.52 -4.28 15.98
C LEU A 162 8.08 -4.34 17.45
N GLU A 163 9.04 -4.51 18.37
CA GLU A 163 8.76 -4.60 19.79
C GLU A 163 8.23 -3.30 20.38
N LYS A 164 8.84 -2.17 19.99
CA LYS A 164 8.53 -0.86 20.59
C LYS A 164 7.22 -0.25 20.08
N TYR A 165 6.94 -0.36 18.78
CA TYR A 165 5.82 0.34 18.15
C TYR A 165 4.78 -0.59 17.57
N THR A 166 5.21 -1.62 16.83
CA THR A 166 4.31 -2.44 16.01
C THR A 166 3.39 -3.32 16.85
N PHE A 167 3.96 -4.22 17.64
CA PHE A 167 3.15 -5.16 18.43
C PHE A 167 2.25 -4.46 19.46
N PRO A 168 2.71 -3.41 20.19
CA PRO A 168 1.81 -2.64 21.04
C PRO A 168 0.65 -1.98 20.30
N MET A 169 0.91 -1.39 19.11
CA MET A 169 -0.14 -0.74 18.33
C MET A 169 -1.15 -1.75 17.79
N GLU A 170 -0.68 -2.83 17.16
CA GLU A 170 -1.55 -3.85 16.59
C GLU A 170 -2.42 -4.51 17.68
N SER A 171 -1.85 -4.88 18.82
CA SER A 171 -2.61 -5.45 19.95
C SER A 171 -3.65 -4.50 20.52
N SER A 172 -3.40 -3.19 20.49
CA SER A 172 -4.33 -2.18 21.02
C SER A 172 -5.64 -2.06 20.25
N LEU A 173 -5.73 -2.67 19.06
CA LEU A 173 -6.96 -2.70 18.25
C LEU A 173 -7.88 -3.87 18.59
N SER A 174 -7.42 -4.83 19.39
CA SER A 174 -8.20 -6.04 19.72
C SER A 174 -8.28 -6.32 21.23
N THR A 175 -7.41 -5.75 22.05
CA THR A 175 -7.42 -5.99 23.50
C THR A 175 -7.06 -4.77 24.31
N THR A 176 -7.67 -4.65 25.50
CA THR A 176 -7.33 -3.65 26.51
C THR A 176 -6.04 -3.99 27.28
N GLU A 177 -5.48 -5.18 27.10
CA GLU A 177 -4.25 -5.64 27.73
C GLU A 177 -2.98 -5.17 26.99
N SER A 178 -3.15 -4.46 25.88
CA SER A 178 -2.01 -3.90 25.14
C SER A 178 -1.15 -2.99 26.03
N PRO A 179 0.19 -3.08 25.91
CA PRO A 179 1.11 -2.17 26.61
C PRO A 179 0.86 -0.68 26.35
N MET A 180 0.21 -0.33 25.24
CA MET A 180 -0.21 1.04 24.96
C MET A 180 -1.16 1.61 26.01
N TYR A 181 -1.86 0.76 26.75
CA TYR A 181 -2.83 1.15 27.78
C TYR A 181 -2.29 1.04 29.21
N ALA A 182 -1.02 0.66 29.39
CA ALA A 182 -0.44 0.40 30.71
C ALA A 182 -0.62 1.55 31.73
N ASN A 183 -0.71 2.79 31.26
CA ASN A 183 -0.91 3.98 32.10
C ASN A 183 -2.32 4.60 31.94
N ALA A 184 -3.22 3.96 31.22
CA ALA A 184 -4.58 4.47 31.01
C ALA A 184 -5.46 4.12 32.21
N THR A 185 -6.08 5.11 32.81
CA THR A 185 -7.08 4.89 33.86
C THR A 185 -8.32 4.16 33.36
N THR A 186 -8.68 4.44 32.10
CA THR A 186 -9.75 3.77 31.35
C THR A 186 -9.25 3.57 29.92
N PRO A 187 -8.90 2.34 29.52
CA PRO A 187 -8.53 2.06 28.14
C PRO A 187 -9.68 2.41 27.19
N PRO A 188 -9.40 2.95 25.99
CA PRO A 188 -10.43 3.11 24.98
C PRO A 188 -10.95 1.75 24.50
N ASP A 189 -12.15 1.74 23.90
CA ASP A 189 -12.68 0.55 23.24
C ASP A 189 -11.78 0.14 22.05
N PRO A 190 -11.15 -1.03 22.08
CA PRO A 190 -10.24 -1.47 21.01
C PRO A 190 -10.94 -1.56 19.64
N TYR A 191 -12.19 -2.01 19.60
CA TYR A 191 -12.94 -2.12 18.35
C TYR A 191 -13.24 -0.75 17.74
N ALA A 192 -13.69 0.21 18.54
CA ALA A 192 -13.91 1.58 18.08
C ALA A 192 -12.62 2.22 17.56
N ARG A 193 -11.49 1.95 18.20
CA ARG A 193 -10.15 2.36 17.74
C ARG A 193 -9.79 1.71 16.40
N ALA A 194 -10.08 0.41 16.23
CA ALA A 194 -9.88 -0.28 14.95
C ALA A 194 -10.71 0.34 13.82
N VAL A 195 -11.98 0.69 14.09
CA VAL A 195 -12.84 1.41 13.12
C VAL A 195 -12.20 2.73 12.69
N GLU A 196 -11.69 3.53 13.64
CA GLU A 196 -11.04 4.81 13.34
C GLU A 196 -9.78 4.62 12.49
N VAL A 197 -8.88 3.72 12.89
CA VAL A 197 -7.61 3.45 12.21
C VAL A 197 -7.84 2.94 10.79
N TYR A 198 -8.68 1.93 10.63
CA TYR A 198 -8.93 1.32 9.33
C TYR A 198 -9.70 2.23 8.37
N THR A 199 -10.67 2.99 8.88
CA THR A 199 -11.33 4.03 8.08
C THR A 199 -10.32 5.09 7.64
N GLY A 200 -9.41 5.49 8.52
CA GLY A 200 -8.36 6.47 8.25
C GLY A 200 -7.41 6.02 7.15
N VAL A 201 -6.85 4.81 7.24
CA VAL A 201 -5.90 4.31 6.24
C VAL A 201 -6.56 4.10 4.88
N ILE A 202 -7.76 3.52 4.82
CA ILE A 202 -8.48 3.30 3.55
C ILE A 202 -8.80 4.64 2.87
N LYS A 203 -9.35 5.61 3.60
CA LYS A 203 -9.59 6.96 3.06
C LYS A 203 -8.32 7.60 2.53
N THR A 204 -7.24 7.49 3.30
CA THR A 204 -5.98 8.13 2.94
C THR A 204 -5.37 7.49 1.69
N THR A 205 -5.29 6.16 1.62
CA THR A 205 -4.75 5.47 0.44
C THR A 205 -5.58 5.74 -0.81
N LEU A 206 -6.93 5.73 -0.71
CA LEU A 206 -7.81 6.13 -1.81
C LEU A 206 -7.55 7.58 -2.25
N SER A 207 -7.35 8.51 -1.31
CA SER A 207 -7.05 9.92 -1.64
C SER A 207 -5.70 10.13 -2.33
N TYR A 208 -4.78 9.16 -2.24
CA TYR A 208 -3.51 9.09 -2.96
C TYR A 208 -3.61 8.28 -4.27
N GLY A 209 -4.82 7.85 -4.67
CA GLY A 209 -5.04 7.10 -5.91
C GLY A 209 -4.75 5.61 -5.82
N THR A 210 -4.57 5.05 -4.62
CA THR A 210 -4.38 3.61 -4.42
C THR A 210 -5.73 2.90 -4.46
N THR A 211 -6.01 2.23 -5.58
CA THR A 211 -7.29 1.52 -5.81
C THR A 211 -7.29 0.10 -5.29
N THR A 212 -6.11 -0.52 -5.20
CA THR A 212 -5.93 -1.91 -4.74
C THR A 212 -4.86 -1.97 -3.65
N ALA A 213 -5.14 -2.70 -2.56
CA ALA A 213 -4.21 -2.88 -1.44
C ALA A 213 -4.16 -4.33 -0.95
N SER A 214 -2.95 -4.83 -0.66
CA SER A 214 -2.73 -6.13 -0.01
C SER A 214 -2.43 -5.91 1.47
N TYR A 215 -3.48 -6.00 2.29
CA TYR A 215 -3.45 -5.64 3.70
C TYR A 215 -3.02 -6.79 4.60
N TYR A 216 -1.99 -6.54 5.41
CA TYR A 216 -1.78 -7.26 6.65
C TYR A 216 -2.70 -6.67 7.72
N ALA A 217 -3.54 -7.50 8.34
CA ALA A 217 -4.36 -7.12 9.48
C ALA A 217 -3.69 -7.51 10.80
N THR A 218 -4.45 -7.62 11.88
CA THR A 218 -3.99 -8.14 13.17
C THR A 218 -4.07 -9.66 13.25
N ILE A 219 -3.70 -10.23 14.41
CA ILE A 219 -3.93 -11.66 14.73
C ILE A 219 -5.40 -11.93 15.11
N ASP A 220 -6.19 -10.90 15.34
CA ASP A 220 -7.57 -11.01 15.79
C ASP A 220 -8.54 -11.17 14.61
N VAL A 221 -9.54 -12.03 14.79
CA VAL A 221 -10.52 -12.35 13.75
C VAL A 221 -11.49 -11.20 13.53
N GLU A 222 -11.97 -10.59 14.62
CA GLU A 222 -13.03 -9.58 14.55
C GLU A 222 -12.53 -8.32 13.86
N THR A 223 -11.35 -7.85 14.23
CA THR A 223 -10.74 -6.66 13.63
C THR A 223 -10.21 -6.92 12.22
N THR A 224 -9.78 -8.14 11.88
CA THR A 224 -9.47 -8.52 10.50
C THR A 224 -10.72 -8.48 9.62
N ASN A 225 -11.83 -9.03 10.11
CA ASN A 225 -13.12 -9.02 9.41
C ASN A 225 -13.66 -7.60 9.24
N LEU A 226 -13.48 -6.74 10.25
CA LEU A 226 -13.80 -5.32 10.19
C LEU A 226 -13.03 -4.60 9.08
N LEU A 227 -11.72 -4.84 8.93
CA LEU A 227 -10.93 -4.25 7.86
C LEU A 227 -11.49 -4.63 6.47
N ALA A 228 -11.82 -5.91 6.28
CA ALA A 228 -12.43 -6.38 5.04
C ALA A 228 -13.79 -5.72 4.77
N GLN A 229 -14.64 -5.61 5.81
CA GLN A 229 -15.94 -4.95 5.71
C GLN A 229 -15.82 -3.46 5.36
N LEU A 230 -14.88 -2.74 5.98
CA LEU A 230 -14.64 -1.33 5.68
C LEU A 230 -14.11 -1.14 4.26
N ALA A 231 -13.14 -1.95 3.82
CA ALA A 231 -12.65 -1.89 2.43
C ALA A 231 -13.78 -2.15 1.43
N TYR A 232 -14.62 -3.17 1.66
CA TYR A 232 -15.79 -3.49 0.84
C TYR A 232 -16.80 -2.33 0.78
N SER A 233 -17.18 -1.77 1.94
CA SER A 233 -18.18 -0.71 2.02
C SER A 233 -17.69 0.59 1.40
N MET A 234 -16.40 0.95 1.59
CA MET A 234 -15.77 2.12 1.01
C MET A 234 -15.40 1.93 -0.47
N GLY A 235 -15.45 0.71 -0.98
CA GLY A 235 -15.25 0.38 -2.39
C GLY A 235 -13.79 0.29 -2.80
N GLN A 236 -12.84 0.10 -1.88
CA GLN A 236 -11.46 -0.18 -2.22
C GLN A 236 -11.26 -1.66 -2.50
N ARG A 237 -10.57 -1.99 -3.60
CA ARG A 237 -10.15 -3.36 -3.85
C ARG A 237 -9.10 -3.78 -2.83
N ALA A 238 -9.31 -4.92 -2.15
CA ALA A 238 -8.44 -5.32 -1.06
C ALA A 238 -8.27 -6.84 -0.97
N TYR A 239 -7.03 -7.24 -0.70
CA TYR A 239 -6.70 -8.58 -0.20
C TYR A 239 -6.41 -8.44 1.28
N VAL A 240 -7.21 -9.07 2.12
CA VAL A 240 -7.13 -8.90 3.59
C VAL A 240 -6.72 -10.19 4.24
N GLY A 241 -5.60 -10.16 4.95
CA GLY A 241 -5.04 -11.33 5.62
C GLY A 241 -4.94 -11.16 7.12
N ARG A 242 -5.53 -12.12 7.86
CA ARG A 242 -5.27 -12.28 9.27
C ARG A 242 -3.81 -12.70 9.46
N THR A 243 -3.05 -11.94 10.22
CA THR A 243 -1.64 -12.23 10.48
C THR A 243 -1.51 -13.42 11.43
N CYS A 244 -0.83 -14.50 11.00
CA CYS A 244 -0.50 -15.65 11.84
C CYS A 244 0.83 -15.44 12.55
N GLN A 245 0.85 -15.65 13.88
CA GLN A 245 2.07 -15.64 14.68
C GLN A 245 1.90 -16.46 15.96
N ASP A 246 2.27 -17.76 15.90
CA ASP A 246 2.09 -18.74 16.96
C ASP A 246 3.39 -19.18 17.64
N ASN A 247 4.55 -18.63 17.23
CA ASN A 247 5.81 -18.95 17.90
C ASN A 247 5.83 -18.37 19.32
N GLN A 248 5.82 -19.25 20.32
CA GLN A 248 5.69 -18.87 21.73
C GLN A 248 6.95 -18.23 22.31
N GLU A 249 8.10 -18.44 21.69
CA GLU A 249 9.41 -17.94 22.16
C GLU A 249 9.73 -16.57 21.53
N TYR A 250 9.32 -16.35 20.28
CA TYR A 250 9.65 -15.13 19.55
C TYR A 250 8.62 -14.01 19.77
N ASN A 251 7.32 -14.35 19.74
CA ASN A 251 6.29 -13.33 19.81
C ASN A 251 6.04 -12.86 21.25
N PRO A 252 5.67 -11.56 21.45
CA PRO A 252 5.36 -11.06 22.79
C PRO A 252 4.12 -11.77 23.37
N SER A 253 4.14 -12.00 24.67
CA SER A 253 3.10 -12.77 25.37
C SER A 253 1.69 -12.19 25.23
N TYR A 254 1.57 -10.89 25.02
CA TYR A 254 0.31 -10.17 24.86
C TYR A 254 -0.19 -10.12 23.41
N TYR A 255 0.61 -10.59 22.43
CA TYR A 255 0.26 -10.49 21.00
C TYR A 255 0.78 -11.69 20.22
N LYS A 256 0.14 -12.84 20.41
CA LYS A 256 0.43 -14.10 19.72
C LYS A 256 -0.78 -15.01 19.74
N ASP A 257 -0.83 -15.95 18.82
CA ASP A 257 -1.78 -17.06 18.84
C ASP A 257 -1.41 -18.03 19.96
N GLU A 258 -2.41 -18.65 20.58
CA GLU A 258 -2.19 -19.56 21.71
C GLU A 258 -1.49 -20.87 21.31
N SER A 259 -1.76 -21.32 20.09
CA SER A 259 -1.20 -22.53 19.49
C SER A 259 -1.36 -22.49 17.97
N THR A 260 -0.71 -23.44 17.28
CA THR A 260 -0.92 -23.65 15.84
C THR A 260 -2.40 -23.92 15.51
N GLU A 261 -3.05 -24.78 16.30
CA GLU A 261 -4.48 -25.07 16.09
C GLU A 261 -5.36 -23.81 16.20
N ASP A 262 -5.10 -22.96 17.20
CA ASP A 262 -5.79 -21.67 17.36
C ASP A 262 -5.54 -20.74 16.16
N ALA A 263 -4.28 -20.58 15.74
CA ALA A 263 -3.89 -19.78 14.59
C ALA A 263 -4.62 -20.21 13.30
N ILE A 264 -4.67 -21.51 13.05
CA ILE A 264 -5.31 -22.09 11.86
C ILE A 264 -6.84 -21.95 11.91
N ASN A 265 -7.45 -22.19 13.06
CA ASN A 265 -8.91 -22.02 13.25
C ASN A 265 -9.32 -20.56 13.03
N LYS A 266 -8.60 -19.61 13.59
CA LYS A 266 -8.82 -18.17 13.41
C LYS A 266 -8.63 -17.75 11.94
N THR A 267 -7.61 -18.28 11.27
CA THR A 267 -7.37 -18.03 9.83
C THR A 267 -8.55 -18.51 8.99
N TRP A 268 -9.07 -19.72 9.23
CA TRP A 268 -10.26 -20.23 8.55
C TRP A 268 -11.51 -19.39 8.84
N ALA A 269 -11.65 -18.89 10.07
CA ALA A 269 -12.78 -18.03 10.44
C ALA A 269 -12.80 -16.75 9.60
N SER A 270 -11.66 -16.07 9.48
CA SER A 270 -11.54 -14.86 8.65
C SER A 270 -11.71 -15.15 7.16
N ILE A 271 -11.11 -16.24 6.64
CA ILE A 271 -11.28 -16.66 5.23
C ILE A 271 -12.76 -16.83 4.90
N LYS A 272 -13.49 -17.60 5.72
CA LYS A 272 -14.93 -17.85 5.52
C LYS A 272 -15.75 -16.57 5.59
N TYR A 273 -15.46 -15.68 6.54
CA TYR A 273 -16.14 -14.40 6.66
C TYR A 273 -15.96 -13.55 5.41
N ILE A 274 -14.72 -13.37 4.96
CA ILE A 274 -14.41 -12.53 3.81
C ILE A 274 -15.00 -13.11 2.51
N GLN A 275 -14.97 -14.43 2.33
CA GLN A 275 -15.60 -15.09 1.20
C GLN A 275 -17.15 -14.96 1.22
N ASN A 276 -17.76 -14.89 2.40
CA ASN A 276 -19.20 -14.62 2.52
C ASN A 276 -19.54 -13.14 2.29
N LEU A 277 -18.63 -12.22 2.65
CA LEU A 277 -18.78 -10.78 2.42
C LEU A 277 -18.76 -10.45 0.92
N ASP A 278 -17.81 -11.01 0.19
CA ASP A 278 -17.73 -10.90 -1.26
C ASP A 278 -17.53 -12.30 -1.88
N PRO A 279 -18.63 -13.00 -2.20
CA PRO A 279 -18.57 -14.35 -2.78
C PRO A 279 -17.85 -14.40 -4.14
N SER A 280 -17.79 -13.29 -4.85
CA SER A 280 -17.04 -13.18 -6.10
C SER A 280 -15.54 -13.06 -5.89
N GLY A 281 -15.13 -12.50 -4.74
CA GLY A 281 -13.76 -12.17 -4.43
C GLY A 281 -13.14 -11.12 -5.35
N GLU A 282 -14.00 -10.37 -6.07
CA GLU A 282 -13.50 -9.38 -7.05
C GLU A 282 -13.14 -8.05 -6.42
N LEU A 283 -13.88 -7.61 -5.41
CA LEU A 283 -13.55 -6.38 -4.70
C LEU A 283 -12.72 -6.67 -3.45
N VAL A 284 -13.15 -7.62 -2.61
CA VAL A 284 -12.43 -7.99 -1.39
C VAL A 284 -12.27 -9.50 -1.33
N ALA A 285 -11.04 -9.96 -1.14
CA ALA A 285 -10.74 -11.38 -1.04
C ALA A 285 -9.77 -11.66 0.12
N PRO A 286 -9.84 -12.86 0.73
CA PRO A 286 -8.87 -13.25 1.75
C PRO A 286 -7.51 -13.58 1.11
N ILE A 287 -6.45 -13.36 1.91
CA ILE A 287 -5.08 -13.75 1.58
C ILE A 287 -4.47 -14.45 2.80
N VAL A 288 -3.79 -15.57 2.58
CA VAL A 288 -3.14 -16.33 3.66
C VAL A 288 -1.87 -15.60 4.07
N THR A 289 -1.73 -15.31 5.38
CA THR A 289 -0.71 -14.37 5.86
C THR A 289 0.07 -14.93 7.05
N PRO A 290 1.04 -15.84 6.85
CA PRO A 290 2.10 -16.00 7.84
C PRO A 290 2.88 -14.67 7.92
N ARG A 291 3.02 -14.09 9.11
CA ARG A 291 3.69 -12.78 9.22
C ARG A 291 5.08 -12.83 8.58
N PHE A 292 5.93 -13.67 9.13
CA PHE A 292 7.26 -14.04 8.61
C PHE A 292 7.78 -15.26 9.39
N ALA A 293 8.83 -15.90 8.89
CA ALA A 293 9.28 -17.19 9.47
C ALA A 293 9.52 -17.13 10.99
N PRO A 294 10.21 -16.12 11.58
CA PRO A 294 10.45 -16.11 13.02
C PRO A 294 9.20 -16.10 13.89
N SER A 295 8.11 -15.49 13.42
CA SER A 295 6.87 -15.41 14.18
C SER A 295 6.01 -16.67 14.15
N CYS A 296 6.34 -17.63 13.30
CA CYS A 296 5.57 -18.84 13.06
C CYS A 296 6.30 -20.09 13.49
N THR A 297 5.57 -21.13 13.90
CA THR A 297 6.14 -22.48 14.07
C THR A 297 6.24 -23.21 12.72
N ASN A 298 7.11 -24.24 12.62
CA ASN A 298 7.17 -25.11 11.45
C ASN A 298 5.80 -25.72 11.11
N GLU A 299 5.03 -26.05 12.14
CA GLU A 299 3.70 -26.65 12.00
C GLU A 299 2.72 -25.63 11.39
N SER A 300 2.67 -24.39 11.89
CA SER A 300 1.77 -23.37 11.33
C SER A 300 2.15 -22.98 9.90
N LEU A 301 3.44 -22.85 9.57
CA LEU A 301 3.86 -22.61 8.20
C LEU A 301 3.37 -23.71 7.27
N THR A 302 3.51 -25.00 7.67
CA THR A 302 3.03 -26.15 6.90
C THR A 302 1.51 -26.13 6.71
N GLU A 303 0.74 -25.86 7.77
CA GLU A 303 -0.72 -25.82 7.69
C GLU A 303 -1.22 -24.64 6.84
N LEU A 304 -0.58 -23.45 6.93
CA LEU A 304 -0.89 -22.30 6.08
C LEU A 304 -0.59 -22.58 4.60
N GLY A 305 0.50 -23.31 4.31
CA GLY A 305 0.79 -23.79 2.96
C GLY A 305 -0.28 -24.74 2.43
N LYS A 306 -0.79 -25.65 3.29
CA LYS A 306 -1.93 -26.54 2.93
C LYS A 306 -3.20 -25.73 2.66
N ILE A 307 -3.52 -24.74 3.50
CA ILE A 307 -4.69 -23.84 3.27
C ILE A 307 -4.58 -23.19 1.91
N ALA A 308 -3.45 -22.57 1.60
CA ALA A 308 -3.27 -21.88 0.31
C ALA A 308 -3.38 -22.84 -0.89
N ASN A 309 -2.81 -24.05 -0.76
CA ASN A 309 -2.90 -25.07 -1.82
C ASN A 309 -4.34 -25.59 -2.02
N GLN A 310 -5.08 -25.82 -0.94
CA GLN A 310 -6.46 -26.33 -0.99
C GLN A 310 -7.45 -25.28 -1.53
N THR A 311 -7.28 -24.02 -1.17
CA THR A 311 -8.19 -22.93 -1.50
C THR A 311 -7.85 -22.21 -2.79
N GLY A 312 -6.61 -22.29 -3.24
CA GLY A 312 -6.09 -21.47 -4.33
C GLY A 312 -5.90 -19.99 -3.97
N LEU A 313 -5.98 -19.63 -2.69
CA LEU A 313 -5.78 -18.26 -2.23
C LEU A 313 -4.33 -17.78 -2.45
N ARG A 314 -4.18 -16.48 -2.51
CA ARG A 314 -2.88 -15.79 -2.49
C ARG A 314 -2.23 -15.95 -1.12
N LEU A 315 -0.92 -15.76 -1.10
CA LEU A 315 -0.07 -15.77 0.09
C LEU A 315 0.68 -14.45 0.19
N GLN A 316 0.90 -13.95 1.39
CA GLN A 316 1.80 -12.83 1.63
C GLN A 316 2.62 -13.06 2.91
N MET A 317 3.90 -12.71 2.86
CA MET A 317 4.85 -12.85 3.96
C MET A 317 6.05 -11.93 3.76
N HIS A 318 6.74 -11.58 4.84
CA HIS A 318 8.01 -10.86 4.77
C HIS A 318 9.15 -11.85 4.53
N MET A 319 10.17 -11.41 3.81
CA MET A 319 11.33 -12.24 3.50
C MET A 319 12.57 -11.37 3.28
N ASP A 320 13.70 -11.78 3.89
CA ASP A 320 15.01 -11.18 3.68
C ASP A 320 15.03 -9.64 3.85
N GLU A 321 14.28 -9.13 4.81
CA GLU A 321 14.18 -7.69 5.00
C GLU A 321 15.42 -7.10 5.65
N ASN A 322 15.94 -7.74 6.73
CA ASN A 322 17.01 -7.21 7.54
C ASN A 322 18.08 -8.28 7.83
N VAL A 323 19.35 -7.90 7.84
CA VAL A 323 20.46 -8.85 8.08
C VAL A 323 20.35 -9.60 9.41
N LYS A 324 19.80 -8.97 10.47
CA LYS A 324 19.60 -9.65 11.76
C LYS A 324 18.44 -10.64 11.68
N GLU A 325 17.40 -10.31 10.95
CA GLU A 325 16.27 -11.21 10.68
C GLU A 325 16.73 -12.43 9.88
N VAL A 326 17.51 -12.24 8.81
CA VAL A 326 18.08 -13.33 8.00
C VAL A 326 18.93 -14.27 8.87
N ALA A 327 19.79 -13.71 9.73
CA ALA A 327 20.61 -14.52 10.65
C ALA A 327 19.75 -15.29 11.65
N LEU A 328 18.70 -14.67 12.19
CA LEU A 328 17.75 -15.32 13.10
C LEU A 328 17.03 -16.50 12.42
N VAL A 329 16.58 -16.31 11.18
CA VAL A 329 15.93 -17.39 10.41
C VAL A 329 16.88 -18.55 10.16
N ALA A 330 18.13 -18.28 9.81
CA ALA A 330 19.14 -19.34 9.64
C ALA A 330 19.40 -20.13 10.93
N GLU A 331 19.32 -19.48 12.10
CA GLU A 331 19.42 -20.13 13.41
C GLU A 331 18.19 -20.99 13.74
N MET A 332 16.98 -20.45 13.48
CA MET A 332 15.72 -21.11 13.80
C MET A 332 15.38 -22.28 12.86
N TYR A 333 15.83 -22.22 11.61
CA TYR A 333 15.52 -23.20 10.56
C TYR A 333 16.80 -23.82 9.95
N PRO A 334 17.67 -24.45 10.74
CA PRO A 334 18.96 -24.94 10.28
C PRO A 334 18.88 -26.08 9.24
N GLN A 335 17.70 -26.68 9.05
CA GLN A 335 17.43 -27.70 8.04
C GLN A 335 17.16 -27.10 6.65
N SER A 336 16.71 -25.86 6.57
CA SER A 336 16.44 -25.18 5.31
C SER A 336 17.71 -24.54 4.76
N LYS A 337 17.83 -24.50 3.43
CA LYS A 337 19.05 -24.00 2.79
C LYS A 337 19.20 -22.48 2.83
N SER A 338 18.08 -21.77 2.92
CA SER A 338 18.01 -20.32 2.92
C SER A 338 16.65 -19.85 3.43
N TYR A 339 16.43 -18.55 3.56
CA TYR A 339 15.14 -18.01 4.00
C TYR A 339 14.02 -18.35 3.00
N ALA A 340 14.24 -18.14 1.69
CA ALA A 340 13.31 -18.59 0.64
C ALA A 340 13.09 -20.12 0.70
N GLY A 341 14.14 -20.88 1.06
CA GLY A 341 14.06 -22.32 1.28
C GLY A 341 13.10 -22.71 2.39
N VAL A 342 13.04 -21.94 3.49
CA VAL A 342 12.05 -22.18 4.57
C VAL A 342 10.63 -22.15 3.98
N TYR A 343 10.29 -21.14 3.19
CA TYR A 343 8.97 -21.05 2.60
C TYR A 343 8.69 -22.14 1.55
N ASP A 344 9.69 -22.51 0.76
CA ASP A 344 9.57 -23.60 -0.21
C ASP A 344 9.32 -24.95 0.47
N ASP A 345 10.05 -25.26 1.54
CA ASP A 345 9.92 -26.49 2.33
C ASP A 345 8.53 -26.68 2.95
N HIS A 346 7.82 -25.55 3.23
CA HIS A 346 6.46 -25.54 3.78
C HIS A 346 5.35 -25.33 2.73
N GLY A 347 5.69 -25.30 1.43
CA GLY A 347 4.71 -25.11 0.35
C GLY A 347 4.11 -23.69 0.28
N LEU A 348 4.81 -22.71 0.84
CA LEU A 348 4.43 -21.30 0.85
C LEU A 348 5.03 -20.51 -0.32
N LEU A 349 6.03 -21.05 -1.02
CA LEU A 349 6.65 -20.40 -2.17
C LEU A 349 6.00 -20.89 -3.47
N THR A 350 5.06 -20.11 -4.00
CA THR A 350 4.23 -20.47 -5.17
C THR A 350 4.03 -19.27 -6.09
N ASN A 351 3.43 -19.49 -7.25
CA ASN A 351 3.07 -18.43 -8.18
C ASN A 351 1.97 -17.45 -7.66
N ARG A 352 1.47 -17.66 -6.45
CA ARG A 352 0.51 -16.77 -5.77
C ARG A 352 1.11 -16.12 -4.53
N SER A 353 2.39 -16.31 -4.29
CA SER A 353 3.10 -15.78 -3.11
C SER A 353 3.63 -14.39 -3.38
N ILE A 354 3.39 -13.48 -2.45
CA ILE A 354 3.88 -12.11 -2.42
C ILE A 354 4.90 -12.02 -1.29
N LEU A 355 6.16 -11.79 -1.64
CA LEU A 355 7.28 -11.67 -0.72
C LEU A 355 7.55 -10.19 -0.46
N GLY A 356 7.32 -9.73 0.76
CA GLY A 356 7.64 -8.37 1.17
C GLY A 356 9.14 -8.15 1.26
N HIS A 357 9.63 -6.98 0.84
CA HIS A 357 11.00 -6.45 0.95
C HIS A 357 12.05 -7.14 0.07
N ALA A 358 12.41 -8.39 0.35
CA ALA A 358 13.40 -9.16 -0.42
C ALA A 358 14.75 -8.43 -0.62
N VAL A 359 15.23 -7.73 0.43
CA VAL A 359 16.40 -6.83 0.39
C VAL A 359 17.69 -7.62 0.25
N HIS A 360 17.82 -8.70 1.03
CA HIS A 360 19.05 -9.46 1.19
C HIS A 360 19.05 -10.81 0.47
N MET A 361 18.11 -11.02 -0.48
CA MET A 361 18.10 -12.26 -1.28
C MET A 361 19.45 -12.54 -1.94
N THR A 362 19.95 -13.73 -1.78
CA THR A 362 21.10 -14.27 -2.51
C THR A 362 20.73 -14.60 -3.97
N ASP A 363 21.74 -14.86 -4.80
CA ASP A 363 21.49 -15.28 -6.20
C ASP A 363 20.73 -16.60 -6.29
N GLU A 364 21.03 -17.54 -5.40
CA GLU A 364 20.40 -18.84 -5.29
C GLU A 364 18.92 -18.71 -4.85
N GLU A 365 18.62 -17.78 -3.94
CA GLU A 365 17.24 -17.47 -3.54
C GLU A 365 16.46 -16.81 -4.65
N MET A 366 17.07 -15.86 -5.37
CA MET A 366 16.43 -15.26 -6.55
C MET A 366 16.11 -16.32 -7.60
N ASP A 367 17.00 -17.28 -7.83
CA ASP A 367 16.78 -18.39 -8.77
C ASP A 367 15.64 -19.31 -8.30
N LEU A 368 15.55 -19.59 -7.01
CA LEU A 368 14.45 -20.36 -6.42
C LEU A 368 13.11 -19.60 -6.53
N VAL A 369 13.08 -18.32 -6.16
CA VAL A 369 11.89 -17.45 -6.25
C VAL A 369 11.38 -17.36 -7.69
N ALA A 370 12.30 -17.19 -8.66
CA ALA A 370 11.97 -17.19 -10.08
C ALA A 370 11.43 -18.55 -10.54
N ALA A 371 12.02 -19.64 -10.12
CA ALA A 371 11.59 -21.00 -10.48
C ALA A 371 10.19 -21.34 -9.94
N ARG A 372 9.79 -20.75 -8.83
CA ARG A 372 8.43 -20.89 -8.24
C ARG A 372 7.43 -19.86 -8.76
N ASP A 373 7.86 -18.94 -9.63
CA ASP A 373 7.08 -17.79 -10.09
C ASP A 373 6.50 -16.97 -8.92
N ALA A 374 7.19 -16.95 -7.77
CA ALA A 374 6.81 -16.11 -6.65
C ALA A 374 7.18 -14.65 -6.95
N LYS A 375 6.47 -13.72 -6.31
CA LYS A 375 6.50 -12.31 -6.67
C LYS A 375 6.99 -11.47 -5.49
N VAL A 376 7.55 -10.30 -5.79
CA VAL A 376 8.12 -9.42 -4.77
C VAL A 376 7.33 -8.11 -4.70
N ALA A 377 6.98 -7.71 -3.47
CA ALA A 377 6.53 -6.38 -3.13
C ALA A 377 7.72 -5.57 -2.59
N HIS A 378 8.29 -4.70 -3.42
CA HIS A 378 9.40 -3.84 -3.05
C HIS A 378 8.92 -2.66 -2.22
N CYS A 379 9.47 -2.50 -1.01
CA CYS A 379 9.09 -1.49 -0.01
C CYS A 379 10.23 -0.51 0.27
N PRO A 380 10.69 0.29 -0.74
CA PRO A 380 11.93 1.07 -0.63
C PRO A 380 11.89 2.13 0.47
N ALA A 381 10.70 2.68 0.77
CA ALA A 381 10.55 3.69 1.81
C ALA A 381 10.81 3.09 3.20
N SER A 382 10.24 1.93 3.48
CA SER A 382 10.45 1.19 4.73
C SER A 382 11.90 0.70 4.85
N ASN A 383 12.41 0.04 3.80
CA ASN A 383 13.78 -0.48 3.79
C ASN A 383 14.82 0.61 4.12
N SER A 384 14.57 1.83 3.65
CA SER A 384 15.44 2.99 3.93
C SER A 384 15.21 3.55 5.34
N ALA A 385 13.95 3.70 5.77
CA ALA A 385 13.60 4.31 7.05
C ALA A 385 14.00 3.45 8.26
N LEU A 386 13.86 2.12 8.15
CA LEU A 386 14.26 1.16 9.19
C LEU A 386 15.71 0.69 9.05
N GLY A 387 16.45 1.18 8.04
CA GLY A 387 17.84 0.82 7.81
C GLY A 387 18.04 -0.64 7.40
N SER A 388 17.02 -1.25 6.78
CA SER A 388 17.07 -2.64 6.32
C SER A 388 18.05 -2.83 5.15
N GLY A 389 18.13 -1.86 4.22
CA GLY A 389 19.08 -1.91 3.10
C GLY A 389 18.48 -1.49 1.76
N LEU A 390 19.17 -1.84 0.68
CA LEU A 390 18.84 -1.45 -0.70
C LEU A 390 18.54 -2.70 -1.54
N ALA A 391 17.28 -2.97 -1.85
CA ALA A 391 16.87 -4.13 -2.64
C ALA A 391 17.25 -4.01 -4.12
N GLN A 392 17.78 -5.07 -4.71
CA GLN A 392 18.32 -5.10 -6.08
C GLN A 392 17.22 -5.36 -7.13
N VAL A 393 16.23 -4.47 -7.24
CA VAL A 393 15.05 -4.63 -8.12
C VAL A 393 15.43 -5.01 -9.55
N ARG A 394 16.43 -4.34 -10.14
CA ARG A 394 16.87 -4.63 -11.52
C ARG A 394 17.42 -6.04 -11.69
N LYS A 395 18.14 -6.53 -10.69
CA LYS A 395 18.68 -7.90 -10.68
C LYS A 395 17.55 -8.93 -10.56
N MET A 396 16.59 -8.71 -9.65
CA MET A 396 15.40 -9.56 -9.53
C MET A 396 14.65 -9.66 -10.87
N MET A 397 14.36 -8.50 -11.50
CA MET A 397 13.68 -8.47 -12.79
C MET A 397 14.49 -9.16 -13.90
N SER A 398 15.82 -9.06 -13.91
CA SER A 398 16.67 -9.73 -14.90
C SER A 398 16.67 -11.26 -14.75
N LYS A 399 16.37 -11.77 -13.57
CA LYS A 399 16.15 -13.20 -13.30
C LYS A 399 14.71 -13.66 -13.55
N GLY A 400 13.81 -12.77 -14.03
CA GLY A 400 12.42 -13.08 -14.35
C GLY A 400 11.46 -12.93 -13.16
N ILE A 401 11.91 -12.44 -12.00
CA ILE A 401 11.04 -12.20 -10.85
C ILE A 401 10.15 -10.99 -11.14
N VAL A 402 8.86 -11.16 -10.94
CA VAL A 402 7.88 -10.08 -11.02
C VAL A 402 7.97 -9.22 -9.76
N VAL A 403 8.11 -7.91 -9.95
CA VAL A 403 8.21 -6.93 -8.86
C VAL A 403 7.10 -5.90 -8.97
N GLY A 404 6.47 -5.59 -7.86
CA GLY A 404 5.57 -4.45 -7.66
C GLY A 404 6.05 -3.59 -6.48
N LEU A 405 5.31 -2.54 -6.15
CA LEU A 405 5.60 -1.65 -5.02
C LEU A 405 4.67 -1.91 -3.84
N GLY A 406 5.20 -1.73 -2.64
CA GLY A 406 4.46 -1.67 -1.40
C GLY A 406 4.84 -0.45 -0.57
N THR A 407 3.87 0.21 0.05
CA THR A 407 4.14 1.33 0.96
C THR A 407 4.74 0.85 2.26
N ASP A 408 4.35 -0.36 2.66
CA ASP A 408 4.67 -0.90 3.99
C ASP A 408 4.37 0.12 5.10
N THR A 409 3.21 0.75 5.04
CA THR A 409 2.75 1.65 6.12
C THR A 409 2.54 0.83 7.41
N ALA A 410 3.23 1.10 8.57
CA ALA A 410 3.99 2.31 8.83
C ALA A 410 5.53 2.10 8.94
N GLY A 411 6.10 0.99 8.53
CA GLY A 411 7.56 0.89 8.31
C GLY A 411 7.99 1.87 7.22
N GLY A 412 7.18 2.03 6.16
CA GLY A 412 7.29 3.14 5.23
C GLY A 412 6.64 4.42 5.78
N TYR A 413 7.29 5.56 5.56
CA TYR A 413 6.88 6.86 6.12
C TYR A 413 5.70 7.53 5.41
N SER A 414 5.16 6.93 4.36
CA SER A 414 4.07 7.52 3.56
C SER A 414 3.11 6.44 3.05
N PRO A 415 1.78 6.67 3.12
CA PRO A 415 0.78 5.77 2.56
C PRO A 415 0.56 5.99 1.04
N SER A 416 1.51 6.62 0.35
CA SER A 416 1.44 6.99 -1.05
C SER A 416 2.33 6.12 -1.92
N ILE A 417 1.74 5.37 -2.86
CA ILE A 417 2.53 4.64 -3.89
C ILE A 417 3.31 5.61 -4.77
N LEU A 418 2.84 6.85 -5.01
CA LEU A 418 3.62 7.85 -5.75
C LEU A 418 4.92 8.19 -5.00
N GLU A 419 4.90 8.24 -3.67
CA GLU A 419 6.12 8.41 -2.87
C GLU A 419 7.02 7.18 -2.96
N THR A 420 6.43 5.99 -2.94
CA THR A 420 7.17 4.73 -3.14
C THR A 420 7.83 4.66 -4.53
N VAL A 421 7.20 5.20 -5.57
CA VAL A 421 7.78 5.38 -6.92
C VAL A 421 9.05 6.23 -6.86
N ARG A 422 9.04 7.35 -6.13
CA ARG A 422 10.23 8.21 -5.92
C ARG A 422 11.35 7.46 -5.22
N GLN A 423 11.00 6.74 -4.16
CA GLN A 423 11.99 5.97 -3.39
C GLN A 423 12.58 4.82 -4.20
N ALA A 424 11.80 4.11 -5.01
CA ALA A 424 12.32 3.07 -5.90
C ALA A 424 13.34 3.64 -6.90
N PHE A 425 13.06 4.81 -7.48
CA PHE A 425 14.03 5.51 -8.34
C PHE A 425 15.32 5.87 -7.56
N LEU A 426 15.19 6.46 -6.36
CA LEU A 426 16.35 6.89 -5.57
C LEU A 426 17.20 5.69 -5.11
N VAL A 427 16.58 4.59 -4.72
CA VAL A 427 17.28 3.34 -4.37
C VAL A 427 18.06 2.81 -5.58
N GLY A 428 17.45 2.75 -6.77
CA GLY A 428 18.14 2.36 -7.99
C GLY A 428 19.35 3.25 -8.31
N ARG A 429 19.22 4.58 -8.15
CA ARG A 429 20.32 5.54 -8.31
C ARG A 429 21.43 5.33 -7.28
N THR A 430 21.06 5.08 -6.04
CA THR A 430 22.02 4.82 -4.96
C THR A 430 22.83 3.56 -5.26
N LEU A 431 22.18 2.47 -5.65
CA LEU A 431 22.84 1.24 -6.06
C LEU A 431 23.77 1.47 -7.25
N SER A 432 23.34 2.26 -8.24
CA SER A 432 24.11 2.56 -9.44
C SER A 432 25.44 3.26 -9.09
N TYR A 433 25.42 4.33 -8.30
CA TYR A 433 26.68 5.02 -7.98
C TYR A 433 27.56 4.27 -6.97
N LEU A 434 26.98 3.43 -6.09
CA LEU A 434 27.76 2.55 -5.22
C LEU A 434 28.49 1.44 -5.99
N ASP A 435 27.97 1.04 -7.15
CA ASP A 435 28.59 0.08 -8.08
C ASP A 435 29.26 0.80 -9.28
N ASN A 436 30.14 1.75 -9.00
CA ASN A 436 30.96 2.46 -10.00
C ASN A 436 30.13 3.07 -11.16
N ASP A 437 29.01 3.69 -10.86
CA ASP A 437 28.07 4.30 -11.82
C ASP A 437 27.47 3.30 -12.82
N ASN A 438 27.21 2.08 -12.34
CA ASN A 438 26.57 1.03 -13.12
C ASN A 438 25.09 1.34 -13.40
N ARG A 439 24.81 2.02 -14.51
CA ARG A 439 23.46 2.47 -14.90
C ARG A 439 22.46 1.34 -15.18
N SER A 440 22.91 0.10 -15.29
CA SER A 440 22.00 -1.04 -15.43
C SER A 440 21.14 -1.30 -14.19
N LEU A 441 21.56 -0.74 -13.04
CA LEU A 441 20.84 -0.82 -11.76
C LEU A 441 19.78 0.28 -11.59
N ASP A 442 19.78 1.30 -12.45
CA ASP A 442 18.80 2.38 -12.38
C ASP A 442 17.37 1.86 -12.55
N VAL A 443 16.46 2.45 -11.75
CA VAL A 443 15.01 2.28 -11.89
C VAL A 443 14.45 3.60 -12.41
N PRO A 444 14.32 3.79 -13.75
CA PRO A 444 13.80 5.04 -14.32
C PRO A 444 12.35 5.30 -13.87
N THR A 445 11.92 6.57 -13.92
CA THR A 445 10.56 6.98 -13.52
C THR A 445 9.47 6.15 -14.19
N THR A 446 9.58 5.87 -15.48
CA THR A 446 8.62 5.03 -16.22
C THR A 446 8.55 3.62 -15.64
N MET A 447 9.70 3.01 -15.34
CA MET A 447 9.74 1.70 -14.71
C MET A 447 9.12 1.74 -13.31
N ALA A 448 9.43 2.75 -12.49
CA ALA A 448 8.86 2.87 -11.16
C ALA A 448 7.32 3.05 -11.20
N LEU A 449 6.78 3.81 -12.17
CA LEU A 449 5.34 3.90 -12.43
C LEU A 449 4.74 2.54 -12.86
N TYR A 450 5.46 1.80 -13.73
CA TYR A 450 5.06 0.43 -14.10
C TYR A 450 4.98 -0.48 -12.87
N LEU A 451 5.96 -0.43 -11.96
CA LEU A 451 5.96 -1.25 -10.74
C LEU A 451 4.77 -0.92 -9.83
N GLY A 452 4.34 0.34 -9.76
CA GLY A 452 3.18 0.79 -8.98
C GLY A 452 1.81 0.53 -9.65
N THR A 453 1.79 0.06 -10.88
CA THR A 453 0.57 -0.19 -11.68
C THR A 453 0.55 -1.61 -12.27
N MET A 454 1.00 -1.80 -13.50
CA MET A 454 1.03 -3.12 -14.18
C MET A 454 1.89 -4.16 -13.44
N GLY A 455 3.04 -3.76 -12.89
CA GLY A 455 3.88 -4.62 -12.05
C GLY A 455 3.14 -5.06 -10.78
N GLY A 456 2.52 -4.10 -10.08
CA GLY A 456 1.66 -4.38 -8.93
C GLY A 456 0.50 -5.31 -9.27
N ALA A 457 -0.17 -5.11 -10.42
CA ALA A 457 -1.23 -6.00 -10.90
C ALA A 457 -0.77 -7.45 -11.04
N LYS A 458 0.42 -7.65 -11.60
CA LYS A 458 1.03 -8.99 -11.70
C LYS A 458 1.33 -9.57 -10.31
N VAL A 459 1.87 -8.76 -9.39
CA VAL A 459 2.17 -9.20 -8.02
C VAL A 459 0.91 -9.70 -7.32
N VAL A 460 -0.17 -8.95 -7.40
CA VAL A 460 -1.44 -9.36 -6.77
C VAL A 460 -2.26 -10.33 -7.64
N SER A 461 -1.67 -10.94 -8.67
CA SER A 461 -2.32 -11.91 -9.58
C SER A 461 -3.61 -11.38 -10.23
N MET A 462 -3.56 -10.11 -10.67
CA MET A 462 -4.60 -9.42 -11.45
C MET A 462 -4.06 -8.96 -12.81
N ASP A 463 -3.07 -9.68 -13.34
CA ASP A 463 -2.50 -9.42 -14.67
C ASP A 463 -3.59 -9.42 -15.74
N GLY A 464 -3.53 -8.46 -16.65
CA GLY A 464 -4.55 -8.25 -17.68
C GLY A 464 -5.92 -7.74 -17.16
N LYS A 465 -6.05 -7.48 -15.86
CA LYS A 465 -7.28 -6.94 -15.25
C LYS A 465 -7.11 -5.54 -14.69
N LEU A 466 -5.92 -5.20 -14.19
CA LEU A 466 -5.61 -3.92 -13.54
C LEU A 466 -4.35 -3.28 -14.13
N GLY A 467 -4.16 -2.00 -13.85
CA GLY A 467 -2.92 -1.27 -14.11
C GLY A 467 -2.80 -0.63 -15.49
N GLY A 468 -3.84 -0.66 -16.31
CA GLY A 468 -3.84 -0.10 -17.68
C GLY A 468 -5.23 0.24 -18.20
N PHE A 469 -5.31 0.50 -19.52
CA PHE A 469 -6.55 0.87 -20.22
C PHE A 469 -6.92 -0.12 -21.35
N GLY A 470 -6.49 -1.37 -21.26
CA GLY A 470 -6.83 -2.41 -22.23
C GLY A 470 -8.30 -2.83 -22.15
N VAL A 471 -8.90 -3.19 -23.28
CA VAL A 471 -10.25 -3.78 -23.33
C VAL A 471 -10.28 -5.06 -22.48
N GLY A 472 -11.31 -5.21 -21.67
CA GLY A 472 -11.47 -6.28 -20.69
C GLY A 472 -10.82 -6.02 -19.32
N MET A 473 -10.07 -4.92 -19.16
CA MET A 473 -9.58 -4.48 -17.85
C MET A 473 -10.68 -3.79 -17.06
N LEU A 474 -10.54 -3.81 -15.73
CA LEU A 474 -11.41 -3.10 -14.81
C LEU A 474 -11.08 -1.60 -14.81
N TRP A 475 -12.10 -0.78 -14.64
CA TRP A 475 -11.95 0.67 -14.50
C TRP A 475 -11.56 1.04 -13.07
N ASP A 476 -10.32 0.70 -12.72
CA ASP A 476 -9.65 1.11 -11.47
C ASP A 476 -8.67 2.22 -11.85
N VAL A 477 -9.10 3.49 -11.70
CA VAL A 477 -8.46 4.64 -12.33
C VAL A 477 -8.48 5.84 -11.39
N GLN A 478 -7.45 6.68 -11.48
CA GLN A 478 -7.40 8.00 -10.86
C GLN A 478 -7.33 9.10 -11.93
N GLU A 479 -7.97 10.22 -11.68
CA GLU A 479 -7.78 11.43 -12.44
C GLU A 479 -6.78 12.34 -11.73
N ILE A 480 -5.72 12.67 -12.42
CA ILE A 480 -4.69 13.61 -11.97
C ILE A 480 -4.94 14.97 -12.62
N VAL A 481 -4.87 16.03 -11.81
CA VAL A 481 -5.04 17.42 -12.29
C VAL A 481 -3.83 18.22 -11.85
N LEU A 482 -3.22 18.91 -12.83
CA LEU A 482 -2.03 19.74 -12.65
C LEU A 482 -2.40 21.22 -12.64
N ASP A 483 -3.48 21.55 -11.95
CA ASP A 483 -3.95 22.92 -11.75
C ASP A 483 -3.17 23.64 -10.64
N LYS A 484 -3.42 24.94 -10.50
CA LYS A 484 -2.76 25.78 -9.48
C LYS A 484 -3.15 25.47 -8.02
N THR A 485 -4.02 24.49 -7.80
CA THR A 485 -4.43 24.08 -6.44
C THR A 485 -3.51 23.02 -5.86
N GLY A 486 -2.73 22.34 -6.72
CA GLY A 486 -1.70 21.39 -6.32
C GLY A 486 -0.30 22.00 -6.25
N PRO A 487 0.70 21.24 -5.78
CA PRO A 487 2.08 21.72 -5.65
C PRO A 487 2.84 21.81 -6.98
N VAL A 488 2.32 21.21 -8.07
CA VAL A 488 3.05 21.08 -9.35
C VAL A 488 2.89 22.34 -10.21
N ASP A 489 3.96 23.09 -10.41
CA ASP A 489 3.95 24.26 -11.29
C ASP A 489 4.08 23.87 -12.77
N ILE A 490 3.07 24.25 -13.56
CA ILE A 490 3.03 24.13 -15.04
C ILE A 490 3.07 25.52 -15.66
N PHE A 491 4.03 25.74 -16.55
CA PHE A 491 4.29 27.04 -17.19
C PHE A 491 3.73 27.15 -18.63
N GLY A 492 3.26 26.01 -19.20
CA GLY A 492 2.59 25.99 -20.50
C GLY A 492 3.48 25.58 -21.69
N TRP A 493 4.80 25.49 -21.50
CA TRP A 493 5.70 25.00 -22.55
C TRP A 493 6.11 23.53 -22.38
N GLU A 494 5.75 22.89 -21.28
CA GLU A 494 6.08 21.51 -21.01
C GLU A 494 5.32 20.56 -21.95
N THR A 495 6.04 19.58 -22.45
CA THR A 495 5.46 18.38 -23.05
C THR A 495 4.71 17.57 -21.99
N TRP A 496 3.80 16.72 -22.39
CA TRP A 496 3.09 15.86 -21.43
C TRP A 496 4.00 14.88 -20.71
N SER A 497 5.05 14.40 -21.34
CA SER A 497 6.08 13.59 -20.65
C SER A 497 6.77 14.36 -19.54
N GLU A 498 7.09 15.65 -19.75
CA GLU A 498 7.68 16.52 -18.72
C GLU A 498 6.66 16.83 -17.60
N ARG A 499 5.38 17.05 -17.94
CA ARG A 499 4.30 17.24 -16.95
C ARG A 499 4.13 16.00 -16.07
N VAL A 500 4.17 14.78 -16.64
CA VAL A 500 4.15 13.53 -15.88
C VAL A 500 5.37 13.45 -14.96
N SER A 501 6.55 13.80 -15.46
CA SER A 501 7.77 13.83 -14.63
C SER A 501 7.63 14.81 -13.47
N LYS A 502 7.14 16.03 -13.71
CA LYS A 502 6.86 17.00 -12.65
C LYS A 502 5.85 16.45 -11.63
N TRP A 503 4.76 15.85 -12.09
CA TRP A 503 3.79 15.20 -11.21
C TRP A 503 4.42 14.11 -10.36
N VAL A 504 5.21 13.24 -10.95
CA VAL A 504 5.87 12.17 -10.20
C VAL A 504 6.76 12.75 -9.09
N TRP A 505 7.51 13.83 -9.36
CA TRP A 505 8.51 14.34 -8.40
C TRP A 505 7.95 15.33 -7.38
N ASP A 506 6.93 16.10 -7.74
CA ASP A 506 6.39 17.16 -6.89
C ASP A 506 4.89 16.97 -6.55
N GLY A 507 4.21 16.03 -7.20
CA GLY A 507 2.79 15.78 -6.99
C GLY A 507 2.47 15.21 -5.61
N SER A 508 1.22 15.42 -5.19
CA SER A 508 0.68 14.95 -3.92
C SER A 508 -0.78 14.51 -4.08
N LYS A 509 -1.43 14.12 -2.99
CA LYS A 509 -2.89 13.84 -2.99
C LYS A 509 -3.73 15.02 -3.50
N GLN A 510 -3.20 16.26 -3.44
CA GLN A 510 -3.89 17.43 -3.97
C GLN A 510 -4.03 17.40 -5.50
N ASN A 511 -3.21 16.62 -6.20
CA ASN A 511 -3.34 16.42 -7.64
C ASN A 511 -4.32 15.29 -8.00
N VAL A 512 -4.70 14.42 -7.05
CA VAL A 512 -5.69 13.36 -7.27
C VAL A 512 -7.09 13.96 -7.14
N ASN A 513 -7.77 14.14 -8.27
CA ASN A 513 -9.09 14.79 -8.31
C ASN A 513 -10.22 13.79 -8.04
N ARG A 514 -10.24 12.68 -8.77
CA ARG A 514 -11.25 11.63 -8.67
C ARG A 514 -10.59 10.25 -8.74
N VAL A 515 -11.15 9.28 -8.01
CA VAL A 515 -10.67 7.89 -8.01
C VAL A 515 -11.87 6.96 -8.20
N TRP A 516 -11.74 6.03 -9.14
CA TRP A 516 -12.73 4.99 -9.40
C TRP A 516 -12.14 3.62 -9.13
N VAL A 517 -12.97 2.72 -8.60
CA VAL A 517 -12.69 1.29 -8.46
C VAL A 517 -13.86 0.51 -9.05
N GLY A 518 -13.60 -0.34 -10.02
CA GLY A 518 -14.63 -1.06 -10.74
C GLY A 518 -15.70 -0.13 -11.34
N GLY A 519 -15.30 1.04 -11.84
CA GLY A 519 -16.22 2.05 -12.39
C GLY A 519 -16.96 2.90 -11.36
N ARG A 520 -16.94 2.54 -10.07
CA ARG A 520 -17.55 3.30 -8.97
C ARG A 520 -16.62 4.44 -8.54
N LEU A 521 -17.12 5.66 -8.48
CA LEU A 521 -16.39 6.80 -7.89
C LEU A 521 -16.29 6.57 -6.37
N VAL A 522 -15.06 6.41 -5.85
CA VAL A 522 -14.78 6.07 -4.43
C VAL A 522 -14.08 7.18 -3.65
N SER A 523 -13.44 8.12 -4.36
CA SER A 523 -12.81 9.29 -3.74
C SER A 523 -12.87 10.47 -4.70
N GLN A 524 -13.07 11.65 -4.14
CA GLN A 524 -13.07 12.91 -4.89
C GLN A 524 -12.49 14.02 -4.01
N ARG A 525 -11.61 14.84 -4.60
CA ARG A 525 -11.06 16.03 -3.95
C ARG A 525 -12.20 17.01 -3.65
N SER A 526 -12.27 17.50 -2.41
CA SER A 526 -13.22 18.52 -1.94
C SER A 526 -12.83 19.93 -2.38
#